data_2c061ecbfd877a8c47bed218adab71ab
#
_entry.id   2c061ecbfd877a8c47bed218adab71ab
#
_cell.length_a   1.000
_cell.length_b   1.000
_cell.length_c   1.000
_cell.angle_alpha   90.00
_cell.angle_beta   90.00
_cell.angle_gamma   90.00
#
_symmetry.space_group_name_H-M   'P 1'
#
loop_
_entity.id
_entity.type
_entity.pdbx_description
1 polymer ?
#
loop_
_entity_poly.entity_id
_entity_poly.type
_entity_poly.pdbx_seq_one_letter_code
_entity_poly.pdbx_strand_id
1 'polypeptide(L)'
;MKNFPFTLLCIALIFVLSFFSPPQTPLDGVAFIDKWTHLVMYGGTVGMFWVEYWHAHWKRGYALSRRTLVVVALVVPLLLGGLIEILQAYCTGGRRSGEWMDWTADNIGVVVAYIAGCTLVKRIAKRLWHKGEA
;
A
#
# COMPACT_ATOMS: atom_id res chain seq x y z
N MET A 1 -5.41 10.87 -11.87
CA MET A 1 -5.10 11.45 -10.54
C MET A 1 -6.35 11.80 -9.73
N LYS A 2 -7.45 12.31 -10.32
CA LYS A 2 -8.68 12.68 -9.55
C LYS A 2 -9.40 11.50 -8.84
N ASN A 3 -9.09 10.26 -9.17
CA ASN A 3 -9.77 9.08 -8.63
C ASN A 3 -9.05 8.40 -7.46
N PHE A 4 -7.80 8.79 -7.16
CA PHE A 4 -6.93 8.10 -6.18
C PHE A 4 -6.21 9.07 -5.23
N PRO A 5 -6.90 10.07 -4.63
CA PRO A 5 -6.24 11.07 -3.80
C PRO A 5 -5.66 10.47 -2.50
N PHE A 6 -6.36 9.55 -1.85
CA PHE A 6 -5.90 8.95 -0.60
C PHE A 6 -4.78 7.93 -0.83
N THR A 7 -4.83 7.17 -1.93
CA THR A 7 -3.71 6.30 -2.34
C THR A 7 -2.43 7.13 -2.56
N LEU A 8 -2.54 8.27 -3.25
CA LEU A 8 -1.38 9.15 -3.47
C LEU A 8 -0.86 9.74 -2.15
N LEU A 9 -1.74 10.11 -1.23
CA LEU A 9 -1.35 10.54 0.11
C LEU A 9 -0.61 9.43 0.86
N CYS A 10 -1.11 8.20 0.84
CA CYS A 10 -0.43 7.05 1.46
C CYS A 10 0.96 6.82 0.87
N ILE A 11 1.11 6.90 -0.46
CA ILE A 11 2.42 6.79 -1.12
C ILE A 11 3.36 7.90 -0.64
N ALA A 12 2.89 9.14 -0.58
CA ALA A 12 3.70 10.26 -0.08
C ALA A 12 4.13 10.04 1.39
N LEU A 13 3.23 9.52 2.24
CA LEU A 13 3.55 9.18 3.62
C LEU A 13 4.58 8.05 3.72
N ILE A 14 4.51 7.02 2.86
CA ILE A 14 5.54 5.98 2.80
C ILE A 14 6.91 6.62 2.55
N PHE A 15 7.04 7.48 1.53
CA PHE A 15 8.31 8.16 1.25
C PHE A 15 8.79 8.99 2.44
N VAL A 16 7.94 9.80 3.04
CA VAL A 16 8.32 10.61 4.20
C VAL A 16 8.80 9.74 5.35
N LEU A 17 8.01 8.74 5.77
CA LEU A 17 8.32 7.87 6.91
C LEU A 17 9.53 6.97 6.66
N SER A 18 9.79 6.58 5.41
CA SER A 18 10.93 5.74 5.06
C SER A 18 12.27 6.47 5.19
N PHE A 19 12.31 7.80 5.00
CA PHE A 19 13.55 8.58 5.07
C PHE A 19 13.69 9.40 6.35
N PHE A 20 12.64 9.56 7.14
CA PHE A 20 12.71 10.16 8.48
C PHE A 20 13.07 9.09 9.52
N SER A 21 13.94 9.44 10.47
CA SER A 21 14.17 8.62 11.66
C SER A 21 12.99 8.85 12.61
N PRO A 22 12.15 7.85 12.88
CA PRO A 22 11.07 8.03 13.83
C PRO A 22 11.64 8.29 15.23
N PRO A 23 10.96 9.12 16.05
CA PRO A 23 11.32 9.25 17.46
C PRO A 23 11.12 7.90 18.17
N GLN A 24 11.92 7.64 19.20
CA GLN A 24 11.72 6.45 20.03
C GLN A 24 10.32 6.47 20.65
N THR A 25 9.64 5.36 20.56
CA THR A 25 8.27 5.18 21.07
C THR A 25 8.21 4.05 22.09
N PRO A 26 7.19 4.00 22.96
CA PRO A 26 6.97 2.86 23.85
C PRO A 26 6.79 1.53 23.09
N LEU A 27 6.51 1.59 21.81
CA LEU A 27 6.33 0.41 20.93
C LEU A 27 7.65 -0.22 20.50
N ASP A 28 8.79 0.46 20.68
CA ASP A 28 10.12 -0.06 20.29
C ASP A 28 10.48 -1.37 21.03
N GLY A 29 9.82 -1.64 22.16
CA GLY A 29 9.92 -2.91 22.87
C GLY A 29 9.10 -4.07 22.29
N VAL A 30 8.26 -3.82 21.29
CA VAL A 30 7.43 -4.85 20.65
C VAL A 30 8.25 -5.56 19.59
N ALA A 31 8.32 -6.91 19.68
CA ALA A 31 9.05 -7.69 18.72
C ALA A 31 8.56 -7.45 17.27
N PHE A 32 9.50 -7.17 16.37
CA PHE A 32 9.23 -6.94 14.95
C PHE A 32 8.29 -5.76 14.66
N ILE A 33 8.23 -4.75 15.53
CA ILE A 33 7.32 -3.59 15.32
C ILE A 33 7.57 -2.88 13.98
N ASP A 34 8.81 -2.76 13.56
CA ASP A 34 9.20 -2.22 12.27
C ASP A 34 8.61 -3.04 11.10
N LYS A 35 8.68 -4.38 11.16
CA LYS A 35 8.11 -5.27 10.13
C LYS A 35 6.59 -5.16 10.06
N TRP A 36 5.92 -5.07 11.22
CA TRP A 36 4.48 -4.80 11.27
C TRP A 36 4.14 -3.45 10.67
N THR A 37 4.96 -2.43 10.91
CA THR A 37 4.77 -1.09 10.33
C THR A 37 4.87 -1.13 8.81
N HIS A 38 5.88 -1.79 8.25
CA HIS A 38 6.05 -2.00 6.82
C HIS A 38 4.83 -2.72 6.20
N LEU A 39 4.44 -3.85 6.77
CA LEU A 39 3.28 -4.64 6.32
C LEU A 39 2.00 -3.78 6.29
N VAL A 40 1.73 -3.01 7.34
CA VAL A 40 0.54 -2.16 7.43
C VAL A 40 0.60 -0.98 6.47
N MET A 41 1.76 -0.34 6.31
CA MET A 41 1.93 0.81 5.40
C MET A 41 1.67 0.39 3.95
N TYR A 42 2.32 -0.67 3.48
CA TYR A 42 2.17 -1.13 2.10
C TYR A 42 0.82 -1.82 1.86
N GLY A 43 0.40 -2.69 2.77
CA GLY A 43 -0.91 -3.33 2.72
C GLY A 43 -2.05 -2.31 2.80
N GLY A 44 -1.95 -1.32 3.68
CA GLY A 44 -2.91 -0.22 3.80
C GLY A 44 -2.99 0.63 2.53
N THR A 45 -1.85 0.94 1.91
CA THR A 45 -1.80 1.71 0.66
C THR A 45 -2.48 0.96 -0.49
N VAL A 46 -2.19 -0.32 -0.66
CA VAL A 46 -2.84 -1.15 -1.69
C VAL A 46 -4.32 -1.36 -1.35
N GLY A 47 -4.67 -1.52 -0.07
CA GLY A 47 -6.05 -1.58 0.38
C GLY A 47 -6.82 -0.31 0.04
N MET A 48 -6.23 0.88 0.29
CA MET A 48 -6.82 2.17 -0.07
C MET A 48 -7.02 2.30 -1.57
N PHE A 49 -6.02 1.88 -2.39
CA PHE A 49 -6.17 1.83 -3.84
C PHE A 49 -7.42 1.03 -4.27
N TRP A 50 -7.66 -0.14 -3.67
CA TRP A 50 -8.81 -0.96 -4.02
C TRP A 50 -10.14 -0.33 -3.60
N VAL A 51 -10.19 0.35 -2.45
CA VAL A 51 -11.38 1.09 -2.01
C VAL A 51 -11.70 2.20 -3.01
N GLU A 52 -10.71 3.03 -3.37
CA GLU A 52 -10.89 4.12 -4.33
C GLU A 52 -11.22 3.61 -5.74
N TYR A 53 -10.55 2.52 -6.18
CA TYR A 53 -10.82 1.90 -7.47
C TYR A 53 -12.27 1.41 -7.58
N TRP A 54 -12.75 0.62 -6.59
CA TRP A 54 -14.11 0.10 -6.64
C TRP A 54 -15.15 1.20 -6.45
N HIS A 55 -14.85 2.24 -5.67
CA HIS A 55 -15.72 3.42 -5.59
C HIS A 55 -15.83 4.12 -6.95
N ALA A 56 -14.70 4.38 -7.62
CA ALA A 56 -14.70 4.99 -8.95
C ALA A 56 -15.39 4.10 -10.00
N HIS A 57 -15.19 2.78 -9.91
CA HIS A 57 -15.81 1.80 -10.79
C HIS A 57 -17.33 1.84 -10.71
N TRP A 58 -17.91 1.68 -9.49
CA TRP A 58 -19.35 1.60 -9.31
C TRP A 58 -20.07 2.94 -9.40
N LYS A 59 -19.41 4.06 -9.09
CA LYS A 59 -20.05 5.39 -9.12
C LYS A 59 -19.81 6.17 -10.40
N ARG A 60 -18.75 5.90 -11.13
CA ARG A 60 -18.31 6.71 -12.28
C ARG A 60 -18.05 5.88 -13.55
N GLY A 61 -18.28 4.57 -13.53
CA GLY A 61 -17.98 3.68 -14.65
C GLY A 61 -16.49 3.56 -14.98
N TYR A 62 -15.60 3.96 -14.05
CA TYR A 62 -14.15 3.90 -14.28
C TYR A 62 -13.68 2.45 -14.31
N ALA A 63 -12.96 2.07 -15.37
CA ALA A 63 -12.47 0.71 -15.52
C ALA A 63 -11.00 0.69 -15.93
N LEU A 64 -10.22 -0.16 -15.28
CA LEU A 64 -8.87 -0.52 -15.68
C LEU A 64 -8.84 -1.94 -16.21
N SER A 65 -7.96 -2.20 -17.18
CA SER A 65 -7.75 -3.55 -17.64
C SER A 65 -7.20 -4.45 -16.52
N ARG A 66 -7.44 -5.76 -16.59
CA ARG A 66 -6.89 -6.71 -15.61
C ARG A 66 -5.36 -6.61 -15.51
N ARG A 67 -4.68 -6.43 -16.66
CA ARG A 67 -3.21 -6.24 -16.68
C ARG A 67 -2.79 -4.98 -15.93
N THR A 68 -3.47 -3.86 -16.16
CA THR A 68 -3.20 -2.61 -15.46
C THR A 68 -3.41 -2.75 -13.96
N LEU A 69 -4.48 -3.44 -13.52
CA LEU A 69 -4.73 -3.69 -12.09
C LEU A 69 -3.63 -4.52 -11.44
N VAL A 70 -3.15 -5.57 -12.12
CA VAL A 70 -2.00 -6.37 -11.64
C VAL A 70 -0.76 -5.49 -11.53
N VAL A 71 -0.46 -4.71 -12.56
CA VAL A 71 0.74 -3.86 -12.55
C VAL A 71 0.67 -2.82 -11.44
N VAL A 72 -0.43 -2.06 -11.34
CA VAL A 72 -0.54 -0.93 -10.42
C VAL A 72 -0.73 -1.36 -8.96
N ALA A 73 -1.51 -2.41 -8.71
CA ALA A 73 -1.85 -2.83 -7.35
C ALA A 73 -0.97 -3.97 -6.81
N LEU A 74 -0.12 -4.58 -7.63
CA LEU A 74 0.78 -5.64 -7.21
C LEU A 74 2.23 -5.34 -7.59
N VAL A 75 2.55 -5.25 -8.90
CA VAL A 75 3.94 -5.17 -9.36
C VAL A 75 4.61 -3.86 -8.91
N VAL A 76 3.95 -2.72 -9.11
CA VAL A 76 4.51 -1.40 -8.74
C VAL A 76 4.79 -1.29 -7.24
N PRO A 77 3.87 -1.65 -6.32
CA PRO A 77 4.17 -1.61 -4.89
C PRO A 77 5.31 -2.55 -4.47
N LEU A 78 5.39 -3.76 -5.04
CA LEU A 78 6.50 -4.70 -4.77
C LEU A 78 7.87 -4.12 -5.16
N LEU A 79 7.94 -3.50 -6.34
CA LEU A 79 9.18 -2.87 -6.83
C LEU A 79 9.49 -1.61 -6.04
N LEU A 80 8.48 -0.83 -5.66
CA LEU A 80 8.66 0.39 -4.87
C LEU A 80 9.24 0.09 -3.49
N GLY A 81 8.76 -0.97 -2.81
CA GLY A 81 9.32 -1.43 -1.53
C GLY A 81 10.81 -1.73 -1.66
N GLY A 82 11.20 -2.58 -2.62
CA GLY A 82 12.60 -2.91 -2.85
C GLY A 82 13.47 -1.68 -3.21
N LEU A 83 12.93 -0.76 -4.00
CA LEU A 83 13.63 0.48 -4.34
C LEU A 83 13.86 1.35 -3.09
N ILE A 84 12.86 1.47 -2.22
CA ILE A 84 12.99 2.24 -0.98
C ILE A 84 14.05 1.63 -0.06
N GLU A 85 14.08 0.30 0.11
CA GLU A 85 15.11 -0.37 0.90
C GLU A 85 16.54 -0.11 0.36
N ILE A 86 16.70 -0.16 -0.97
CA ILE A 86 17.97 0.19 -1.62
C ILE A 86 18.33 1.65 -1.33
N LEU A 87 17.38 2.57 -1.48
CA LEU A 87 17.62 3.99 -1.19
C LEU A 87 17.94 4.24 0.28
N GLN A 88 17.30 3.53 1.21
CA GLN A 88 17.63 3.60 2.64
C GLN A 88 19.07 3.15 2.92
N ALA A 89 19.49 2.04 2.32
CA ALA A 89 20.84 1.53 2.51
C ALA A 89 21.94 2.50 2.02
N TYR A 90 21.69 3.18 0.88
CA TYR A 90 22.73 3.98 0.23
C TYR A 90 22.60 5.50 0.40
N CYS A 91 21.38 6.02 0.62
CA CYS A 91 21.12 7.46 0.58
C CYS A 91 20.84 8.09 1.96
N THR A 92 20.81 7.31 3.05
CA THR A 92 20.53 7.87 4.38
C THR A 92 21.77 8.19 5.21
N GLY A 93 22.99 7.95 4.68
CA GLY A 93 24.23 8.18 5.43
C GLY A 93 24.33 7.31 6.68
N GLY A 94 23.82 6.08 6.67
CA GLY A 94 23.85 5.13 7.78
C GLY A 94 22.76 5.35 8.85
N ARG A 95 21.85 6.30 8.66
CA ARG A 95 20.74 6.54 9.60
C ARG A 95 19.66 5.46 9.52
N ARG A 96 19.52 4.80 8.39
CA ARG A 96 18.61 3.67 8.14
C ARG A 96 19.39 2.57 7.43
N SER A 97 19.24 1.35 7.90
CA SER A 97 19.71 0.17 7.20
C SER A 97 18.58 -0.33 6.30
N GLY A 98 18.84 -0.48 5.00
CA GLY A 98 17.90 -1.20 4.14
C GLY A 98 17.92 -2.69 4.51
N GLU A 99 16.77 -3.24 4.86
CA GLU A 99 16.65 -4.63 5.31
C GLU A 99 15.76 -5.43 4.36
N TRP A 100 16.28 -6.54 3.84
CA TRP A 100 15.50 -7.42 2.98
C TRP A 100 14.24 -7.99 3.70
N MET A 101 14.26 -8.07 5.04
CA MET A 101 13.10 -8.50 5.83
C MET A 101 11.99 -7.46 5.82
N ASP A 102 12.31 -6.16 5.77
CA ASP A 102 11.33 -5.08 5.63
C ASP A 102 10.65 -5.16 4.27
N TRP A 103 11.43 -5.34 3.21
CA TRP A 103 10.88 -5.60 1.89
C TRP A 103 10.00 -6.87 1.85
N THR A 104 10.36 -7.91 2.58
CA THR A 104 9.50 -9.11 2.69
C THR A 104 8.18 -8.79 3.39
N ALA A 105 8.19 -7.99 4.45
CA ALA A 105 6.97 -7.55 5.13
C ALA A 105 6.09 -6.68 4.22
N ASP A 106 6.69 -5.76 3.45
CA ASP A 106 6.01 -4.97 2.41
C ASP A 106 5.28 -5.88 1.42
N ASN A 107 6.01 -6.88 0.89
CA ASN A 107 5.49 -7.82 -0.10
C ASN A 107 4.31 -8.63 0.44
N ILE A 108 4.39 -9.11 1.69
CA ILE A 108 3.28 -9.82 2.34
C ILE A 108 2.06 -8.89 2.44
N GLY A 109 2.25 -7.65 2.92
CA GLY A 109 1.19 -6.64 3.00
C GLY A 109 0.52 -6.37 1.66
N VAL A 110 1.32 -6.17 0.60
CA VAL A 110 0.85 -5.94 -0.77
C VAL A 110 0.03 -7.13 -1.29
N VAL A 111 0.54 -8.35 -1.17
CA VAL A 111 -0.14 -9.56 -1.67
C VAL A 111 -1.46 -9.81 -0.94
N VAL A 112 -1.47 -9.70 0.39
CA VAL A 112 -2.68 -9.85 1.20
C VAL A 112 -3.73 -8.81 0.81
N ALA A 113 -3.33 -7.54 0.70
CA ALA A 113 -4.24 -6.46 0.32
C ALA A 113 -4.73 -6.59 -1.13
N TYR A 114 -3.89 -7.09 -2.05
CA TYR A 114 -4.28 -7.37 -3.43
C TYR A 114 -5.38 -8.44 -3.48
N ILE A 115 -5.20 -9.56 -2.79
CA ILE A 115 -6.20 -10.65 -2.72
C ILE A 115 -7.49 -10.15 -2.08
N ALA A 116 -7.39 -9.44 -0.94
CA ALA A 116 -8.54 -8.85 -0.26
C ALA A 116 -9.29 -7.85 -1.16
N GLY A 117 -8.57 -7.04 -1.93
CA GLY A 117 -9.12 -6.07 -2.87
C GLY A 117 -9.92 -6.71 -4.01
N CYS A 118 -9.38 -7.79 -4.58
CA CYS A 118 -10.05 -8.55 -5.64
C CYS A 118 -11.28 -9.33 -5.15
N THR A 119 -11.37 -9.63 -3.87
CA THR A 119 -12.41 -10.51 -3.30
C THR A 119 -13.33 -9.75 -2.34
N LEU A 120 -12.86 -9.46 -1.14
CA LEU A 120 -13.64 -8.89 -0.04
C LEU A 120 -14.06 -7.44 -0.34
N VAL A 121 -13.09 -6.57 -0.66
CA VAL A 121 -13.36 -5.14 -0.93
C VAL A 121 -14.30 -5.00 -2.13
N LYS A 122 -14.09 -5.81 -3.19
CA LYS A 122 -15.00 -5.86 -4.34
C LYS A 122 -16.44 -6.20 -3.94
N ARG A 123 -16.63 -7.21 -3.08
CA ARG A 123 -17.96 -7.63 -2.63
C ARG A 123 -18.67 -6.55 -1.80
N ILE A 124 -17.93 -5.94 -0.85
CA ILE A 124 -18.43 -4.87 0.02
C ILE A 124 -18.76 -3.65 -0.84
N ALA A 125 -17.87 -3.22 -1.70
CA ALA A 125 -18.05 -2.08 -2.60
C ALA A 125 -19.28 -2.26 -3.50
N LYS A 126 -19.48 -3.45 -4.05
CA LYS A 126 -20.67 -3.77 -4.83
C LYS A 126 -21.95 -3.58 -4.00
N ARG A 127 -21.97 -4.07 -2.76
CA ARG A 127 -23.14 -3.91 -1.88
C ARG A 127 -23.42 -2.45 -1.53
N LEU A 128 -22.38 -1.65 -1.29
CA LEU A 128 -22.51 -0.26 -0.84
C LEU A 128 -22.82 0.71 -1.97
N TRP A 129 -22.20 0.52 -3.14
CA TRP A 129 -22.19 1.54 -4.21
C TRP A 129 -22.96 1.15 -5.47
N HIS A 130 -23.26 -0.14 -5.68
CA HIS A 130 -24.06 -0.59 -6.82
C HIS A 130 -25.59 -0.55 -6.56
N LYS A 131 -26.04 -0.20 -5.33
CA LYS A 131 -27.44 -0.04 -4.95
C LYS A 131 -28.07 1.27 -5.46
N GLY A 132 -27.95 1.58 -6.74
CA GLY A 132 -28.47 2.83 -7.30
C GLY A 132 -29.27 2.67 -8.60
N GLU A 133 -29.50 1.44 -9.04
CA GLU A 133 -30.29 1.14 -10.24
C GLU A 133 -31.35 0.09 -9.88
N ALA A 134 -32.37 0.51 -9.12
CA ALA A 134 -33.65 -0.17 -8.98
C ALA A 134 -34.76 0.85 -9.13
#